data_d165e240e5d216ad7c532c0198947333
#
_entry.id   d165e240e5d216ad7c532c0198947333
#
_cell.length_a   1.000
_cell.length_b   1.000
_cell.length_c   1.000
_cell.angle_alpha   90.00
_cell.angle_beta   90.00
_cell.angle_gamma   90.00
#
_symmetry.space_group_name_H-M   'P 1'
#
loop_
_entity.id
_entity.type
_entity.pdbx_description
1 polymer ?
#
loop_
_entity_poly.entity_id
_entity_poly.type
_entity_poly.pdbx_seq_one_letter_code
_entity_poly.pdbx_strand_id
1 'polypeptide(L)'
;MEKIQMKTPLVEMDGDEMTRVLWKMIKDELICPFVELKTEYYDLGLLHRNETKDQVTVDAALATRKYGVAVKCATITPNAQRMAEYPQLTEMWKSPNGTIRSILDGTVFRAPILLDSIKPVVRNWEKPITIARHAYGDVYKSVSFATDEPGECTMTFRGVSGKEQTVLVQKVDGPAVFQGEHNKESSIRSFAKACFQYAIDTKQDLWFSTKDTIAKVYDGAFKRIFEEEYEQTYKAQFEALGLTYFYTLIDDAVARVIRSRGGFIWACKNYDGDVMSDMVSTAFGSLAMMTSVLVAPDGTTEYEAAHGTVTRHYYRYLQGEKTSTNPMATIFAWTGALRKRGQLDGLADLAAFADKLEAASLDTIRAGVMTKDLAGLVDGPAPKAVTSEDFLHAIRARLEA
;
A
#
# COMPACT_ATOMS: atom_id res chain seq x y z
N MET A 1 25.12 -15.82 17.82
CA MET A 1 24.44 -14.68 18.47
C MET A 1 23.14 -15.19 19.10
N GLU A 2 22.79 -14.71 20.30
CA GLU A 2 21.48 -15.01 20.89
C GLU A 2 20.38 -14.28 20.08
N LYS A 3 19.28 -14.98 19.82
CA LYS A 3 18.19 -14.39 19.04
C LYS A 3 17.40 -13.38 19.85
N ILE A 4 16.99 -12.31 19.21
CA ILE A 4 16.08 -11.31 19.81
C ILE A 4 14.73 -11.97 20.09
N GLN A 5 14.28 -11.92 21.35
CA GLN A 5 13.04 -12.56 21.79
C GLN A 5 11.85 -11.62 21.64
N MET A 6 10.91 -11.96 20.76
CA MET A 6 9.64 -11.23 20.65
C MET A 6 8.72 -11.57 21.84
N LYS A 7 8.02 -10.57 22.38
CA LYS A 7 7.03 -10.73 23.47
C LYS A 7 5.65 -11.04 22.89
N THR A 8 5.14 -10.16 22.07
CA THR A 8 3.81 -10.23 21.46
C THR A 8 3.95 -10.64 19.99
N PRO A 9 3.06 -11.48 19.44
CA PRO A 9 3.11 -11.77 18.02
C PRO A 9 2.72 -10.53 17.19
N LEU A 10 3.23 -10.49 15.95
CA LEU A 10 2.63 -9.69 14.89
C LEU A 10 1.78 -10.58 13.98
N VAL A 11 0.81 -10.01 13.27
CA VAL A 11 0.01 -10.77 12.31
C VAL A 11 0.79 -10.95 11.03
N GLU A 12 0.95 -12.20 10.61
CA GLU A 12 1.60 -12.57 9.36
C GLU A 12 0.55 -13.05 8.37
N MET A 13 0.41 -12.35 7.25
CA MET A 13 -0.50 -12.69 6.16
C MET A 13 0.31 -13.15 4.96
N ASP A 14 0.41 -14.47 4.76
CA ASP A 14 1.08 -15.05 3.60
C ASP A 14 0.24 -14.86 2.32
N GLY A 15 0.84 -15.06 1.15
CA GLY A 15 0.20 -14.73 -0.12
C GLY A 15 0.40 -15.78 -1.21
N ASP A 16 0.64 -15.31 -2.44
CA ASP A 16 0.64 -16.15 -3.63
C ASP A 16 1.94 -16.04 -4.44
N GLU A 17 2.18 -17.04 -5.27
CA GLU A 17 3.13 -17.09 -6.37
C GLU A 17 4.58 -16.75 -5.97
N MET A 18 5.31 -15.97 -6.79
CA MET A 18 6.73 -15.68 -6.54
C MET A 18 6.95 -14.88 -5.26
N THR A 19 5.99 -14.03 -4.87
CA THR A 19 6.09 -13.27 -3.62
C THR A 19 6.01 -14.17 -2.39
N ARG A 20 5.24 -15.26 -2.41
CA ARG A 20 5.23 -16.29 -1.36
C ARG A 20 6.58 -17.01 -1.26
N VAL A 21 7.20 -17.30 -2.39
CA VAL A 21 8.55 -17.90 -2.42
C VAL A 21 9.58 -16.97 -1.77
N LEU A 22 9.58 -15.70 -2.17
CA LEU A 22 10.46 -14.68 -1.58
C LEU A 22 10.17 -14.45 -0.10
N TRP A 23 8.89 -14.47 0.29
CA TRP A 23 8.46 -14.34 1.68
C TRP A 23 9.13 -15.35 2.60
N LYS A 24 9.09 -16.62 2.18
CA LYS A 24 9.76 -17.70 2.90
C LYS A 24 11.27 -17.50 2.95
N MET A 25 11.90 -17.18 1.82
CA MET A 25 13.34 -16.94 1.74
C MET A 25 13.79 -15.80 2.67
N ILE A 26 13.07 -14.69 2.69
CA ILE A 26 13.37 -13.53 3.56
C ILE A 26 13.28 -13.94 5.03
N LYS A 27 12.27 -14.68 5.43
CA LYS A 27 12.15 -15.18 6.81
C LYS A 27 13.31 -16.08 7.17
N ASP A 28 13.59 -17.07 6.35
CA ASP A 28 14.59 -18.10 6.63
C ASP A 28 16.02 -17.53 6.65
N GLU A 29 16.33 -16.60 5.72
CA GLU A 29 17.68 -16.08 5.56
C GLU A 29 17.96 -14.80 6.35
N LEU A 30 16.99 -13.90 6.48
CA LEU A 30 17.23 -12.57 6.99
C LEU A 30 16.60 -12.28 8.37
N ILE A 31 15.56 -13.02 8.79
CA ILE A 31 14.83 -12.72 10.02
C ILE A 31 15.02 -13.81 11.07
N CYS A 32 14.62 -15.05 10.77
CA CYS A 32 14.65 -16.15 11.76
C CYS A 32 16.03 -16.51 12.30
N PRO A 33 17.17 -16.28 11.60
CA PRO A 33 18.48 -16.45 12.21
C PRO A 33 18.78 -15.49 13.36
N PHE A 34 18.17 -14.30 13.37
CA PHE A 34 18.46 -13.21 14.31
C PHE A 34 17.34 -12.95 15.31
N VAL A 35 16.10 -13.30 14.96
CA VAL A 35 14.90 -13.05 15.77
C VAL A 35 14.16 -14.35 16.02
N GLU A 36 13.78 -14.59 17.28
CA GLU A 36 12.78 -15.61 17.61
C GLU A 36 11.41 -15.07 17.24
N LEU A 37 11.04 -15.27 15.96
CA LEU A 37 9.89 -14.65 15.33
C LEU A 37 8.58 -15.26 15.88
N LYS A 38 7.74 -14.44 16.47
CA LYS A 38 6.38 -14.81 16.87
C LYS A 38 5.37 -14.18 15.95
N THR A 39 4.58 -15.01 15.26
CA THR A 39 3.50 -14.55 14.39
C THR A 39 2.18 -15.21 14.71
N GLU A 40 1.10 -14.48 14.50
CA GLU A 40 -0.24 -15.01 14.30
C GLU A 40 -0.41 -15.17 12.79
N TYR A 41 -0.26 -16.40 12.30
CA TYR A 41 -0.14 -16.70 10.88
C TYR A 41 -1.49 -16.94 10.21
N TYR A 42 -1.70 -16.30 9.05
CA TYR A 42 -2.86 -16.46 8.18
C TYR A 42 -2.40 -16.69 6.73
N ASP A 43 -2.82 -17.80 6.13
CA ASP A 43 -2.58 -18.09 4.72
C ASP A 43 -3.66 -17.38 3.86
N LEU A 44 -3.30 -16.26 3.23
CA LEU A 44 -4.17 -15.56 2.29
C LEU A 44 -3.95 -16.00 0.83
N GLY A 45 -3.28 -17.13 0.61
CA GLY A 45 -3.16 -17.73 -0.71
C GLY A 45 -4.54 -18.05 -1.31
N LEU A 46 -4.68 -17.88 -2.62
CA LEU A 46 -5.96 -17.96 -3.33
C LEU A 46 -6.73 -19.25 -3.04
N LEU A 47 -6.03 -20.39 -2.98
CA LEU A 47 -6.68 -21.68 -2.75
C LEU A 47 -7.24 -21.80 -1.32
N HIS A 48 -6.48 -21.38 -0.32
CA HIS A 48 -6.94 -21.42 1.06
C HIS A 48 -8.07 -20.40 1.33
N ARG A 49 -8.03 -19.24 0.68
CA ARG A 49 -9.18 -18.30 0.71
C ARG A 49 -10.43 -18.94 0.10
N ASN A 50 -10.29 -19.70 -0.99
CA ASN A 50 -11.42 -20.42 -1.59
C ASN A 50 -11.99 -21.50 -0.64
N GLU A 51 -11.15 -22.27 0.04
CA GLU A 51 -11.54 -23.26 1.04
C GLU A 51 -12.31 -22.65 2.20
N THR A 52 -11.85 -21.49 2.69
CA THR A 52 -12.46 -20.77 3.82
C THR A 52 -13.57 -19.80 3.41
N LYS A 53 -13.93 -19.75 2.13
CA LYS A 53 -14.88 -18.76 1.57
C LYS A 53 -14.48 -17.32 1.94
N ASP A 54 -13.20 -17.04 1.84
CA ASP A 54 -12.53 -15.77 2.18
C ASP A 54 -12.65 -15.35 3.65
N GLN A 55 -13.14 -16.21 4.54
CA GLN A 55 -13.23 -15.90 5.97
C GLN A 55 -11.86 -15.65 6.58
N VAL A 56 -10.81 -16.34 6.12
CA VAL A 56 -9.43 -16.14 6.60
C VAL A 56 -8.95 -14.70 6.43
N THR A 57 -9.39 -13.99 5.38
CA THR A 57 -9.06 -12.57 5.17
C THR A 57 -9.69 -11.67 6.24
N VAL A 58 -10.94 -11.96 6.60
CA VAL A 58 -11.67 -11.25 7.67
C VAL A 58 -10.98 -11.50 9.02
N ASP A 59 -10.67 -12.76 9.32
CA ASP A 59 -10.02 -13.16 10.58
C ASP A 59 -8.64 -12.51 10.72
N ALA A 60 -7.86 -12.46 9.66
CA ALA A 60 -6.57 -11.78 9.62
C ALA A 60 -6.68 -10.27 9.90
N ALA A 61 -7.68 -9.60 9.31
CA ALA A 61 -7.93 -8.17 9.56
C ALA A 61 -8.35 -7.91 11.02
N LEU A 62 -9.20 -8.75 11.60
CA LEU A 62 -9.61 -8.65 13.00
C LEU A 62 -8.43 -8.92 13.95
N ALA A 63 -7.60 -9.92 13.64
CA ALA A 63 -6.37 -10.17 14.38
C ALA A 63 -5.40 -8.98 14.31
N THR A 64 -5.32 -8.30 13.16
CA THR A 64 -4.49 -7.10 13.02
C THR A 64 -4.91 -6.00 13.99
N ARG A 65 -6.21 -5.76 14.15
CA ARG A 65 -6.71 -4.84 15.21
C ARG A 65 -6.29 -5.29 16.61
N LYS A 66 -6.39 -6.57 16.89
CA LYS A 66 -6.07 -7.14 18.21
C LYS A 66 -4.60 -6.97 18.57
N TYR A 67 -3.70 -7.21 17.63
CA TYR A 67 -2.25 -7.19 17.87
C TYR A 67 -1.58 -5.86 17.51
N GLY A 68 -2.30 -4.98 16.82
CA GLY A 68 -1.86 -3.62 16.48
C GLY A 68 -0.92 -3.50 15.31
N VAL A 69 -0.38 -4.62 14.79
CA VAL A 69 0.53 -4.61 13.64
C VAL A 69 0.44 -5.91 12.85
N ALA A 70 0.46 -5.76 11.52
CA ALA A 70 0.54 -6.88 10.58
C ALA A 70 1.59 -6.64 9.51
N VAL A 71 2.04 -7.74 8.90
CA VAL A 71 2.82 -7.75 7.66
C VAL A 71 2.12 -8.66 6.66
N LYS A 72 1.99 -8.21 5.41
CA LYS A 72 1.21 -8.89 4.38
C LYS A 72 2.01 -9.12 3.10
N CYS A 73 1.97 -10.35 2.62
CA CYS A 73 2.45 -10.75 1.30
C CYS A 73 1.44 -10.36 0.20
N ALA A 74 1.90 -10.25 -1.04
CA ALA A 74 1.02 -10.02 -2.17
C ALA A 74 0.10 -11.22 -2.45
N THR A 75 -1.14 -10.94 -2.82
CA THR A 75 -2.20 -11.94 -3.03
C THR A 75 -2.84 -11.79 -4.40
N ILE A 76 -3.30 -12.90 -4.98
CA ILE A 76 -4.05 -12.90 -6.23
C ILE A 76 -5.47 -12.39 -5.98
N THR A 77 -5.91 -11.42 -6.79
CA THR A 77 -7.34 -11.12 -6.96
C THR A 77 -7.79 -11.79 -8.27
N PRO A 78 -8.62 -12.85 -8.24
CA PRO A 78 -8.96 -13.60 -9.42
C PRO A 78 -9.85 -12.80 -10.37
N ASN A 79 -9.57 -12.94 -11.65
CA ASN A 79 -10.41 -12.52 -12.77
C ASN A 79 -10.82 -13.76 -13.60
N ALA A 80 -11.50 -13.57 -14.71
CA ALA A 80 -11.96 -14.67 -15.57
C ALA A 80 -10.79 -15.58 -16.05
N GLN A 81 -9.62 -15.01 -16.36
CA GLN A 81 -8.43 -15.79 -16.73
C GLN A 81 -7.95 -16.64 -15.56
N ARG A 82 -7.88 -16.08 -14.34
CA ARG A 82 -7.47 -16.82 -13.14
C ARG A 82 -8.46 -17.91 -12.75
N MET A 83 -9.76 -17.71 -13.01
CA MET A 83 -10.76 -18.78 -12.84
C MET A 83 -10.47 -19.97 -13.76
N ALA A 84 -10.00 -19.74 -14.98
CA ALA A 84 -9.61 -20.81 -15.91
C ALA A 84 -8.30 -21.51 -15.48
N GLU A 85 -7.34 -20.78 -14.93
CA GLU A 85 -6.06 -21.33 -14.42
C GLU A 85 -6.26 -22.15 -13.12
N TYR A 86 -7.26 -21.81 -12.31
CA TYR A 86 -7.58 -22.44 -11.02
C TYR A 86 -9.02 -23.01 -11.03
N PRO A 87 -9.25 -24.15 -11.71
CA PRO A 87 -10.62 -24.68 -11.92
C PRO A 87 -11.34 -25.11 -10.65
N GLN A 88 -10.63 -25.22 -9.52
CA GLN A 88 -11.18 -25.51 -8.20
C GLN A 88 -11.82 -24.28 -7.51
N LEU A 89 -11.65 -23.08 -8.07
CA LEU A 89 -12.27 -21.88 -7.51
C LEU A 89 -13.80 -21.92 -7.68
N THR A 90 -14.52 -21.66 -6.60
CA THR A 90 -15.98 -21.66 -6.59
C THR A 90 -16.58 -20.32 -7.03
N GLU A 91 -15.83 -19.25 -6.87
CA GLU A 91 -16.24 -17.90 -7.28
C GLU A 91 -15.04 -16.96 -7.48
N MET A 92 -15.30 -15.82 -8.10
CA MET A 92 -14.33 -14.75 -8.33
C MET A 92 -14.19 -13.92 -7.04
N TRP A 93 -13.35 -14.38 -6.10
CA TRP A 93 -13.17 -13.77 -4.79
C TRP A 93 -12.74 -12.31 -4.89
N LYS A 94 -13.25 -11.48 -3.97
CA LYS A 94 -12.87 -10.07 -3.86
C LYS A 94 -11.38 -9.91 -3.52
N SER A 95 -10.86 -8.70 -3.74
CA SER A 95 -9.49 -8.38 -3.34
C SER A 95 -9.33 -8.46 -1.82
N PRO A 96 -8.38 -9.25 -1.30
CA PRO A 96 -8.08 -9.27 0.14
C PRO A 96 -7.70 -7.89 0.67
N ASN A 97 -6.95 -7.10 -0.10
CA ASN A 97 -6.60 -5.73 0.27
C ASN A 97 -7.85 -4.86 0.46
N GLY A 98 -8.86 -5.01 -0.42
CA GLY A 98 -10.14 -4.32 -0.28
C GLY A 98 -10.90 -4.70 0.99
N THR A 99 -10.93 -5.99 1.33
CA THR A 99 -11.56 -6.51 2.55
C THR A 99 -10.85 -6.00 3.81
N ILE A 100 -9.52 -6.14 3.88
CA ILE A 100 -8.70 -5.68 5.01
C ILE A 100 -8.86 -4.18 5.22
N ARG A 101 -8.70 -3.37 4.16
CA ARG A 101 -8.86 -1.91 4.22
C ARG A 101 -10.26 -1.49 4.62
N SER A 102 -11.28 -2.23 4.20
CA SER A 102 -12.68 -1.97 4.60
C SER A 102 -12.94 -2.23 6.07
N ILE A 103 -12.25 -3.21 6.67
CA ILE A 103 -12.37 -3.57 8.09
C ILE A 103 -11.54 -2.63 8.94
N LEU A 104 -10.29 -2.38 8.58
CA LEU A 104 -9.39 -1.53 9.36
C LEU A 104 -9.72 -0.05 9.23
N ASP A 105 -10.28 0.38 8.07
CA ASP A 105 -10.37 1.77 7.64
C ASP A 105 -8.96 2.41 7.64
N GLY A 106 -8.76 3.58 7.10
CA GLY A 106 -7.49 4.27 7.25
C GLY A 106 -6.89 4.79 5.96
N THR A 107 -5.59 5.02 6.02
CA THR A 107 -4.80 5.65 4.96
C THR A 107 -3.63 4.77 4.59
N VAL A 108 -3.45 4.51 3.29
CA VAL A 108 -2.25 3.83 2.77
C VAL A 108 -1.22 4.88 2.40
N PHE A 109 -0.05 4.82 3.05
CA PHE A 109 1.11 5.64 2.70
C PHE A 109 2.08 4.81 1.87
N ARG A 110 2.41 5.30 0.67
CA ARG A 110 3.38 4.69 -0.23
C ARG A 110 4.52 5.65 -0.48
N ALA A 111 5.73 5.24 -0.10
CA ALA A 111 6.93 6.06 -0.20
C ALA A 111 8.04 5.32 -0.97
N PRO A 112 8.75 5.98 -1.89
CA PRO A 112 9.84 5.36 -2.64
C PRO A 112 11.05 5.11 -1.73
N ILE A 113 11.70 3.96 -1.94
CA ILE A 113 13.01 3.65 -1.38
C ILE A 113 14.05 4.27 -2.33
N LEU A 114 14.74 5.31 -1.89
CA LEU A 114 15.66 6.07 -2.72
C LEU A 114 17.09 5.52 -2.65
N LEU A 115 17.76 5.50 -3.78
CA LEU A 115 19.16 5.12 -3.94
C LEU A 115 19.87 6.14 -4.83
N ASP A 116 21.05 6.61 -4.41
CA ASP A 116 21.82 7.60 -5.17
C ASP A 116 22.26 7.12 -6.56
N SER A 117 22.41 5.80 -6.72
CA SER A 117 22.77 5.16 -7.98
C SER A 117 21.64 5.00 -8.99
N ILE A 118 20.38 5.16 -8.52
CA ILE A 118 19.17 5.04 -9.36
C ILE A 118 18.51 6.40 -9.44
N LYS A 119 18.56 6.99 -10.62
CA LYS A 119 17.96 8.31 -10.85
C LYS A 119 16.51 8.18 -11.29
N PRO A 120 15.61 9.03 -10.78
CA PRO A 120 14.23 9.08 -11.27
C PRO A 120 14.15 9.34 -12.77
N VAL A 121 13.15 8.77 -13.44
CA VAL A 121 12.82 9.08 -14.84
C VAL A 121 12.46 10.57 -14.97
N VAL A 122 11.75 11.11 -13.99
CA VAL A 122 11.53 12.56 -13.86
C VAL A 122 12.74 13.16 -13.17
N ARG A 123 13.66 13.72 -13.94
CA ARG A 123 14.97 14.20 -13.48
C ARG A 123 14.93 15.32 -12.44
N ASN A 124 13.82 16.05 -12.35
CA ASN A 124 13.62 17.09 -11.34
C ASN A 124 13.37 16.55 -9.93
N TRP A 125 12.96 15.30 -9.79
CA TRP A 125 12.65 14.72 -8.48
C TRP A 125 13.93 14.38 -7.70
N GLU A 126 14.21 15.19 -6.70
CA GLU A 126 15.40 15.06 -5.85
C GLU A 126 15.06 14.48 -4.47
N LYS A 127 13.80 14.60 -4.06
CA LYS A 127 13.30 14.17 -2.76
C LYS A 127 12.11 13.23 -2.94
N PRO A 128 11.81 12.36 -1.96
CA PRO A 128 10.71 11.42 -2.07
C PRO A 128 9.37 12.15 -2.22
N ILE A 129 8.48 11.58 -3.02
CA ILE A 129 7.06 11.94 -3.08
C ILE A 129 6.30 10.78 -2.47
N THR A 130 5.67 11.01 -1.33
CA THR A 130 4.84 10.00 -0.64
C THR A 130 3.41 10.16 -1.08
N ILE A 131 2.78 9.10 -1.57
CA ILE A 131 1.34 9.10 -1.84
C ILE A 131 0.60 8.66 -0.58
N ALA A 132 -0.35 9.48 -0.12
CA ALA A 132 -1.31 9.12 0.91
C ALA A 132 -2.65 8.83 0.24
N ARG A 133 -3.03 7.55 0.21
CA ARG A 133 -4.27 7.06 -0.41
C ARG A 133 -5.34 6.83 0.64
N HIS A 134 -6.52 7.43 0.49
CA HIS A 134 -7.68 7.07 1.28
C HIS A 134 -8.08 5.61 1.02
N ALA A 135 -8.15 4.77 2.04
CA ALA A 135 -8.34 3.33 1.87
C ALA A 135 -9.80 2.89 1.87
N TYR A 136 -10.75 3.81 1.83
CA TYR A 136 -12.18 3.54 1.94
C TYR A 136 -12.98 4.20 0.80
N GLY A 137 -14.14 3.59 0.48
CA GLY A 137 -15.15 4.19 -0.40
C GLY A 137 -14.77 4.26 -1.87
N ASP A 138 -15.38 5.19 -2.58
CA ASP A 138 -15.25 5.44 -4.01
C ASP A 138 -15.57 4.17 -4.83
N VAL A 139 -14.95 4.00 -5.99
CA VAL A 139 -15.14 2.85 -6.88
C VAL A 139 -14.90 1.50 -6.21
N TYR A 140 -14.05 1.43 -5.18
CA TYR A 140 -13.73 0.18 -4.46
C TYR A 140 -14.84 -0.32 -3.55
N LYS A 141 -15.84 0.50 -3.26
CA LYS A 141 -17.05 0.14 -2.51
C LYS A 141 -18.32 0.52 -3.27
N SER A 142 -18.25 0.55 -4.56
CA SER A 142 -19.39 0.83 -5.44
C SER A 142 -20.32 -0.38 -5.57
N VAL A 143 -21.54 -0.09 -5.99
CA VAL A 143 -22.50 -1.07 -6.50
C VAL A 143 -22.82 -0.73 -7.94
N SER A 144 -22.95 -1.73 -8.80
CA SER A 144 -23.21 -1.50 -10.22
C SER A 144 -24.16 -2.56 -10.78
N PHE A 145 -24.90 -2.17 -11.82
CA PHE A 145 -25.71 -3.07 -12.61
C PHE A 145 -25.80 -2.60 -14.06
N ALA A 146 -26.20 -3.48 -14.96
CA ALA A 146 -26.51 -3.18 -16.35
C ALA A 146 -27.99 -3.42 -16.63
N THR A 147 -28.55 -2.70 -17.60
CA THR A 147 -29.88 -2.93 -18.15
C THR A 147 -29.81 -3.04 -19.67
N ASP A 148 -30.71 -3.76 -20.29
CA ASP A 148 -30.84 -3.93 -21.74
C ASP A 148 -32.08 -3.24 -22.34
N GLU A 149 -32.88 -2.59 -21.47
CA GLU A 149 -34.13 -1.91 -21.88
C GLU A 149 -34.15 -0.42 -21.53
N PRO A 150 -34.99 0.41 -22.19
CA PRO A 150 -35.22 1.80 -21.83
C PRO A 150 -35.81 1.94 -20.42
N GLY A 151 -35.45 3.00 -19.69
CA GLY A 151 -35.98 3.24 -18.36
C GLY A 151 -35.36 4.43 -17.63
N GLU A 152 -35.65 4.52 -16.34
CA GLU A 152 -35.11 5.57 -15.46
C GLU A 152 -34.35 4.95 -14.29
N CYS A 153 -33.13 5.45 -14.04
CA CYS A 153 -32.37 5.13 -12.85
C CYS A 153 -32.49 6.26 -11.82
N THR A 154 -32.86 5.92 -10.59
CA THR A 154 -32.92 6.87 -9.47
C THR A 154 -32.05 6.40 -8.31
N MET A 155 -31.51 7.34 -7.55
CA MET A 155 -30.87 7.08 -6.28
C MET A 155 -31.69 7.63 -5.14
N THR A 156 -32.05 6.79 -4.18
CA THR A 156 -32.90 7.12 -3.03
C THR A 156 -32.17 6.90 -1.71
N PHE A 157 -32.12 7.91 -0.88
CA PHE A 157 -31.68 7.83 0.50
C PHE A 157 -32.91 7.81 1.42
N ARG A 158 -32.94 6.84 2.37
CA ARG A 158 -33.96 6.75 3.43
C ARG A 158 -33.30 6.85 4.78
N GLY A 159 -33.53 7.97 5.45
CA GLY A 159 -33.03 8.19 6.81
C GLY A 159 -33.84 7.47 7.86
N VAL A 160 -33.22 7.10 8.96
CA VAL A 160 -33.90 6.46 10.13
C VAL A 160 -34.97 7.35 10.74
N SER A 161 -34.91 8.67 10.55
CA SER A 161 -35.93 9.64 10.96
C SER A 161 -37.14 9.70 10.04
N GLY A 162 -37.18 8.87 8.98
CA GLY A 162 -38.23 8.92 7.95
C GLY A 162 -37.98 9.94 6.83
N LYS A 163 -36.89 10.73 6.91
CA LYS A 163 -36.50 11.64 5.81
C LYS A 163 -36.14 10.82 4.56
N GLU A 164 -36.75 11.13 3.44
CA GLU A 164 -36.43 10.53 2.16
C GLU A 164 -35.96 11.59 1.16
N GLN A 165 -34.98 11.26 0.34
CA GLN A 165 -34.49 12.08 -0.74
C GLN A 165 -34.23 11.18 -1.95
N THR A 166 -34.86 11.48 -3.07
CA THR A 166 -34.68 10.79 -4.34
C THR A 166 -34.18 11.75 -5.40
N VAL A 167 -33.16 11.34 -6.14
CA VAL A 167 -32.63 12.09 -7.29
C VAL A 167 -32.64 11.19 -8.53
N LEU A 168 -33.02 11.76 -9.68
CA LEU A 168 -32.86 11.08 -10.95
C LEU A 168 -31.38 11.05 -11.32
N VAL A 169 -30.86 9.85 -11.56
CA VAL A 169 -29.50 9.68 -12.11
C VAL A 169 -29.53 9.92 -13.60
N GLN A 170 -30.36 9.16 -14.33
CA GLN A 170 -30.52 9.32 -15.78
C GLN A 170 -31.76 8.58 -16.29
N LYS A 171 -32.34 9.10 -17.41
CA LYS A 171 -33.25 8.39 -18.28
C LYS A 171 -32.47 7.85 -19.47
N VAL A 172 -32.67 6.58 -19.80
CA VAL A 172 -31.98 5.90 -20.89
C VAL A 172 -33.00 5.38 -21.91
N ASP A 173 -32.64 5.40 -23.16
CA ASP A 173 -33.45 4.94 -24.29
C ASP A 173 -33.07 3.55 -24.80
N GLY A 174 -32.14 2.87 -24.12
CA GLY A 174 -31.66 1.55 -24.46
C GLY A 174 -30.65 1.00 -23.44
N PRO A 175 -29.81 0.05 -23.83
CA PRO A 175 -28.83 -0.57 -22.92
C PRO A 175 -27.95 0.44 -22.23
N ALA A 176 -27.79 0.27 -20.91
CA ALA A 176 -26.99 1.18 -20.07
C ALA A 176 -26.33 0.46 -18.89
N VAL A 177 -25.33 1.11 -18.30
CA VAL A 177 -24.66 0.67 -17.09
C VAL A 177 -24.72 1.77 -16.03
N PHE A 178 -24.95 1.39 -14.78
CA PHE A 178 -25.05 2.32 -13.66
C PHE A 178 -24.10 1.90 -12.54
N GLN A 179 -23.53 2.89 -11.86
CA GLN A 179 -22.67 2.70 -10.70
C GLN A 179 -22.99 3.73 -9.63
N GLY A 180 -23.18 3.26 -8.40
CA GLY A 180 -23.36 4.09 -7.23
C GLY A 180 -22.12 4.02 -6.32
N GLU A 181 -21.62 5.18 -5.92
CA GLU A 181 -20.47 5.30 -5.02
C GLU A 181 -20.87 6.01 -3.73
N HIS A 182 -20.12 5.82 -2.68
CA HIS A 182 -20.34 6.48 -1.40
C HIS A 182 -19.03 6.70 -0.64
N ASN A 183 -19.10 7.63 0.31
CA ASN A 183 -18.09 7.79 1.35
C ASN A 183 -18.75 8.19 2.67
N LYS A 184 -17.99 8.10 3.77
CA LYS A 184 -18.42 8.54 5.10
C LYS A 184 -17.58 9.73 5.53
N GLU A 185 -18.21 10.81 5.98
CA GLU A 185 -17.46 11.97 6.50
C GLU A 185 -16.51 11.60 7.64
N SER A 186 -16.88 10.63 8.49
CA SER A 186 -15.99 10.11 9.53
C SER A 186 -14.71 9.47 8.99
N SER A 187 -14.81 8.71 7.89
CA SER A 187 -13.64 8.11 7.23
C SER A 187 -12.80 9.16 6.52
N ILE A 188 -13.43 10.13 5.83
CA ILE A 188 -12.71 11.26 5.21
C ILE A 188 -11.95 12.07 6.28
N ARG A 189 -12.56 12.32 7.43
CA ARG A 189 -11.94 13.04 8.54
C ARG A 189 -10.76 12.27 9.14
N SER A 190 -10.89 10.97 9.28
CA SER A 190 -9.81 10.09 9.70
C SER A 190 -8.64 10.12 8.70
N PHE A 191 -8.94 10.08 7.41
CA PHE A 191 -7.95 10.21 6.34
C PHE A 191 -7.20 11.56 6.42
N ALA A 192 -7.93 12.67 6.58
CA ALA A 192 -7.32 13.99 6.73
C ALA A 192 -6.36 14.03 7.94
N LYS A 193 -6.82 13.56 9.11
CA LYS A 193 -6.00 13.51 10.33
C LYS A 193 -4.74 12.67 10.14
N ALA A 194 -4.84 11.50 9.52
CA ALA A 194 -3.69 10.65 9.24
C ALA A 194 -2.67 11.36 8.32
N CYS A 195 -3.14 12.05 7.28
CA CYS A 195 -2.27 12.81 6.37
C CYS A 195 -1.54 13.96 7.09
N PHE A 196 -2.25 14.76 7.87
CA PHE A 196 -1.64 15.87 8.62
C PHE A 196 -0.65 15.36 9.67
N GLN A 197 -0.99 14.30 10.41
CA GLN A 197 -0.09 13.72 11.41
C GLN A 197 1.17 13.15 10.76
N TYR A 198 1.01 12.41 9.67
CA TYR A 198 2.15 11.85 8.94
C TYR A 198 3.07 12.96 8.37
N ALA A 199 2.49 14.08 7.92
CA ALA A 199 3.25 15.24 7.46
C ALA A 199 4.10 15.85 8.59
N ILE A 200 3.53 15.98 9.79
CA ILE A 200 4.24 16.46 10.98
C ILE A 200 5.37 15.50 11.37
N ASP A 201 5.08 14.20 11.43
CA ASP A 201 6.03 13.17 11.87
C ASP A 201 7.23 13.06 10.91
N THR A 202 6.98 13.22 9.60
CA THR A 202 8.00 13.14 8.55
C THR A 202 8.59 14.48 8.15
N LYS A 203 8.06 15.59 8.69
CA LYS A 203 8.45 16.97 8.36
C LYS A 203 8.38 17.26 6.87
N GLN A 204 7.28 16.89 6.25
CA GLN A 204 7.00 17.08 4.82
C GLN A 204 5.78 17.97 4.63
N ASP A 205 5.78 18.76 3.55
CA ASP A 205 4.58 19.46 3.09
C ASP A 205 3.47 18.48 2.75
N LEU A 206 2.22 18.91 2.87
CA LEU A 206 1.04 18.13 2.50
C LEU A 206 0.32 18.77 1.33
N TRP A 207 0.28 18.08 0.20
CA TRP A 207 -0.55 18.42 -0.95
C TRP A 207 -1.79 17.55 -0.95
N PHE A 208 -2.95 18.16 -1.20
CA PHE A 208 -4.21 17.44 -1.34
C PHE A 208 -4.91 17.81 -2.64
N SER A 209 -5.50 16.85 -3.32
CA SER A 209 -6.18 17.11 -4.59
C SER A 209 -7.45 16.30 -4.76
N THR A 210 -8.44 16.92 -5.39
CA THR A 210 -9.70 16.33 -5.82
C THR A 210 -10.17 16.96 -7.12
N LYS A 211 -11.38 16.63 -7.59
CA LYS A 211 -12.01 17.31 -8.73
C LYS A 211 -13.33 17.97 -8.29
N ASP A 212 -13.29 18.79 -7.24
CA ASP A 212 -14.46 19.44 -6.63
C ASP A 212 -15.21 20.38 -7.57
N THR A 213 -14.58 20.86 -8.63
CA THR A 213 -15.23 21.64 -9.68
C THR A 213 -16.23 20.81 -10.51
N ILE A 214 -16.09 19.49 -10.55
CA ILE A 214 -16.98 18.55 -11.25
C ILE A 214 -17.83 17.79 -10.23
N ALA A 215 -17.23 17.06 -9.31
CA ALA A 215 -17.91 16.33 -8.24
C ALA A 215 -18.18 17.25 -7.03
N LYS A 216 -18.99 18.30 -7.24
CA LYS A 216 -19.14 19.43 -6.30
C LYS A 216 -19.56 19.03 -4.89
N VAL A 217 -20.41 18.02 -4.75
CA VAL A 217 -20.88 17.52 -3.45
C VAL A 217 -19.90 16.49 -2.88
N TYR A 218 -19.55 15.50 -3.70
CA TYR A 218 -18.71 14.37 -3.24
C TYR A 218 -17.28 14.81 -2.94
N ASP A 219 -16.59 15.36 -3.91
CA ASP A 219 -15.22 15.86 -3.74
C ASP A 219 -15.17 17.13 -2.89
N GLY A 220 -16.22 17.96 -2.94
CA GLY A 220 -16.38 19.13 -2.08
C GLY A 220 -16.43 18.77 -0.58
N ALA A 221 -16.99 17.60 -0.22
CA ALA A 221 -16.96 17.12 1.16
C ALA A 221 -15.53 16.80 1.61
N PHE A 222 -14.72 16.18 0.76
CA PHE A 222 -13.30 15.92 1.04
C PHE A 222 -12.52 17.23 1.27
N LYS A 223 -12.67 18.18 0.33
CA LYS A 223 -12.00 19.48 0.43
C LYS A 223 -12.36 20.20 1.72
N ARG A 224 -13.66 20.34 2.01
CA ARG A 224 -14.18 20.98 3.22
C ARG A 224 -13.62 20.36 4.49
N ILE A 225 -13.63 19.02 4.59
CA ILE A 225 -13.15 18.32 5.78
C ILE A 225 -11.65 18.50 5.97
N PHE A 226 -10.85 18.47 4.92
CA PHE A 226 -9.41 18.75 5.00
C PHE A 226 -9.14 20.19 5.45
N GLU A 227 -9.88 21.18 4.93
CA GLU A 227 -9.78 22.58 5.33
C GLU A 227 -10.18 22.77 6.81
N GLU A 228 -11.28 22.13 7.26
CA GLU A 228 -11.71 22.15 8.66
C GLU A 228 -10.63 21.59 9.60
N GLU A 229 -10.08 20.40 9.30
CA GLU A 229 -9.04 19.77 10.12
C GLU A 229 -7.76 20.62 10.16
N TYR A 230 -7.35 21.18 9.03
CA TYR A 230 -6.20 22.08 8.96
C TYR A 230 -6.39 23.28 9.86
N GLU A 231 -7.44 24.08 9.63
CA GLU A 231 -7.67 25.35 10.34
C GLU A 231 -7.88 25.14 11.84
N GLN A 232 -8.60 24.07 12.24
CA GLN A 232 -8.99 23.87 13.64
C GLN A 232 -7.94 23.10 14.46
N THR A 233 -7.13 22.23 13.82
CA THR A 233 -6.29 21.29 14.57
C THR A 233 -4.80 21.41 14.24
N TYR A 234 -4.42 21.54 12.96
CA TYR A 234 -3.04 21.31 12.54
C TYR A 234 -2.28 22.59 12.14
N LYS A 235 -2.95 23.68 11.83
CA LYS A 235 -2.35 24.91 11.31
C LYS A 235 -1.19 25.43 12.16
N ALA A 236 -1.40 25.57 13.46
CA ALA A 236 -0.38 26.07 14.37
C ALA A 236 0.88 25.19 14.40
N GLN A 237 0.71 23.86 14.30
CA GLN A 237 1.82 22.93 14.27
C GLN A 237 2.57 22.98 12.91
N PHE A 238 1.84 23.13 11.80
CA PHE A 238 2.43 23.30 10.47
C PHE A 238 3.25 24.60 10.41
N GLU A 239 2.71 25.71 10.87
CA GLU A 239 3.40 27.00 10.95
C GLU A 239 4.66 26.92 11.82
N ALA A 240 4.57 26.29 13.00
CA ALA A 240 5.73 26.12 13.89
C ALA A 240 6.85 25.26 13.29
N LEU A 241 6.51 24.31 12.41
CA LEU A 241 7.46 23.44 11.72
C LEU A 241 7.89 23.96 10.35
N GLY A 242 7.31 25.07 9.89
CA GLY A 242 7.56 25.62 8.56
C GLY A 242 7.02 24.74 7.41
N LEU A 243 5.94 23.95 7.70
CA LEU A 243 5.29 23.08 6.74
C LEU A 243 4.14 23.81 6.04
N THR A 244 3.86 23.41 4.80
CA THR A 244 2.78 23.96 3.98
C THR A 244 1.69 22.90 3.74
N TYR A 245 0.43 23.31 3.91
CA TYR A 245 -0.73 22.61 3.37
C TYR A 245 -1.17 23.29 2.07
N PHE A 246 -1.30 22.51 0.99
CA PHE A 246 -1.67 23.02 -0.34
C PHE A 246 -2.76 22.17 -0.97
N TYR A 247 -3.87 22.82 -1.34
CA TYR A 247 -4.97 22.17 -2.08
C TYR A 247 -5.00 22.65 -3.53
N THR A 248 -5.22 21.73 -4.47
CA THR A 248 -5.49 22.05 -5.88
C THR A 248 -6.31 20.97 -6.56
N LEU A 249 -6.79 21.23 -7.80
CA LEU A 249 -7.47 20.21 -8.60
C LEU A 249 -6.49 19.11 -9.03
N ILE A 250 -6.98 17.87 -9.13
CA ILE A 250 -6.15 16.69 -9.42
C ILE A 250 -5.35 16.81 -10.72
N ASP A 251 -5.94 17.38 -11.77
CA ASP A 251 -5.26 17.62 -13.05
C ASP A 251 -4.15 18.67 -12.95
N ASP A 252 -4.34 19.74 -12.17
CA ASP A 252 -3.29 20.72 -11.87
C ASP A 252 -2.21 20.08 -10.96
N ALA A 253 -2.61 19.27 -9.98
CA ALA A 253 -1.67 18.54 -9.13
C ALA A 253 -0.72 17.67 -9.96
N VAL A 254 -1.23 16.87 -10.91
CA VAL A 254 -0.40 16.05 -11.80
C VAL A 254 0.66 16.88 -12.51
N ALA A 255 0.28 18.04 -13.08
CA ALA A 255 1.23 18.92 -13.75
C ALA A 255 2.29 19.51 -12.81
N ARG A 256 1.89 19.88 -11.59
CA ARG A 256 2.80 20.42 -10.56
C ARG A 256 3.76 19.39 -10.03
N VAL A 257 3.26 18.18 -9.75
CA VAL A 257 4.06 17.04 -9.25
C VAL A 257 5.21 16.74 -10.22
N ILE A 258 4.93 16.61 -11.51
CA ILE A 258 5.96 16.38 -12.55
C ILE A 258 7.02 17.48 -12.58
N ARG A 259 6.65 18.74 -12.33
CA ARG A 259 7.57 19.89 -12.34
C ARG A 259 8.25 20.13 -11.01
N SER A 260 7.82 19.48 -9.94
CA SER A 260 8.35 19.66 -8.59
C SER A 260 9.72 19.04 -8.41
N ARG A 261 10.35 19.36 -7.27
CA ARG A 261 11.56 18.67 -6.79
C ARG A 261 11.25 17.50 -5.84
N GLY A 262 9.98 17.23 -5.57
CA GLY A 262 9.54 16.28 -4.55
C GLY A 262 9.64 16.85 -3.12
N GLY A 263 9.60 15.98 -2.12
CA GLY A 263 9.73 16.36 -0.71
C GLY A 263 8.38 16.66 -0.03
N PHE A 264 7.29 16.10 -0.53
CA PHE A 264 5.96 16.30 0.01
C PHE A 264 5.15 15.01 0.00
N ILE A 265 4.07 15.03 0.78
CA ILE A 265 3.04 14.01 0.75
C ILE A 265 1.93 14.48 -0.19
N TRP A 266 1.51 13.61 -1.10
CA TRP A 266 0.37 13.87 -1.97
C TRP A 266 -0.81 13.01 -1.56
N ALA A 267 -1.77 13.63 -0.87
CA ALA A 267 -3.02 13.00 -0.44
C ALA A 267 -4.01 12.93 -1.61
N CYS A 268 -4.56 11.74 -1.83
CA CYS A 268 -5.46 11.42 -2.92
C CYS A 268 -6.63 10.56 -2.43
N LYS A 269 -7.79 10.70 -3.06
CA LYS A 269 -8.91 9.77 -2.90
C LYS A 269 -8.49 8.35 -3.29
N ASN A 270 -9.33 7.36 -3.00
CA ASN A 270 -8.98 5.96 -3.12
C ASN A 270 -8.46 5.58 -4.52
N TYR A 271 -9.23 5.83 -5.58
CA TYR A 271 -8.83 5.50 -6.95
C TYR A 271 -7.67 6.38 -7.44
N ASP A 272 -7.74 7.69 -7.21
CA ASP A 272 -6.67 8.61 -7.59
C ASP A 272 -5.33 8.20 -6.95
N GLY A 273 -5.35 7.82 -5.66
CA GLY A 273 -4.18 7.36 -4.93
C GLY A 273 -3.63 6.03 -5.43
N ASP A 274 -4.49 5.13 -5.89
CA ASP A 274 -4.06 3.87 -6.50
C ASP A 274 -3.24 4.13 -7.78
N VAL A 275 -3.82 4.89 -8.70
CA VAL A 275 -3.18 5.20 -9.99
C VAL A 275 -1.93 6.06 -9.81
N MET A 276 -2.01 7.11 -8.98
CA MET A 276 -0.89 8.03 -8.79
C MET A 276 0.28 7.40 -8.03
N SER A 277 0.03 6.46 -7.11
CA SER A 277 1.12 5.76 -6.44
C SER A 277 1.93 4.88 -7.40
N ASP A 278 1.28 4.22 -8.34
CA ASP A 278 1.97 3.40 -9.35
C ASP A 278 2.75 4.29 -10.34
N MET A 279 2.19 5.42 -10.74
CA MET A 279 2.89 6.39 -11.59
C MET A 279 4.16 6.92 -10.89
N VAL A 280 4.04 7.40 -9.66
CA VAL A 280 5.15 7.95 -8.89
C VAL A 280 6.23 6.91 -8.64
N SER A 281 5.82 5.69 -8.25
CA SER A 281 6.71 4.56 -8.03
C SER A 281 7.52 4.21 -9.28
N THR A 282 6.84 4.08 -10.42
CA THR A 282 7.48 3.81 -11.71
C THR A 282 8.46 4.90 -12.09
N ALA A 283 8.10 6.15 -11.85
CA ALA A 283 8.96 7.29 -12.15
C ALA A 283 10.19 7.40 -11.23
N PHE A 284 10.14 6.87 -10.00
CA PHE A 284 11.31 6.71 -9.13
C PHE A 284 12.16 5.48 -9.46
N GLY A 285 11.69 4.61 -10.36
CA GLY A 285 12.47 3.50 -10.90
C GLY A 285 11.76 2.15 -10.91
N SER A 286 11.17 1.70 -9.80
CA SER A 286 10.52 0.38 -9.72
C SER A 286 9.47 0.32 -8.60
N LEU A 287 8.33 -0.32 -8.88
CA LEU A 287 7.33 -0.69 -7.87
C LEU A 287 7.92 -1.54 -6.74
N ALA A 288 8.94 -2.34 -7.04
CA ALA A 288 9.65 -3.14 -6.03
C ALA A 288 10.54 -2.29 -5.09
N MET A 289 10.63 -1.00 -5.34
CA MET A 289 11.31 -0.01 -4.50
C MET A 289 10.32 0.95 -3.84
N MET A 290 9.10 0.50 -3.58
CA MET A 290 8.05 1.28 -2.92
C MET A 290 7.61 0.59 -1.63
N THR A 291 7.71 1.29 -0.51
CA THR A 291 7.09 0.85 0.75
C THR A 291 5.59 1.12 0.72
N SER A 292 4.82 0.33 1.45
CA SER A 292 3.37 0.55 1.62
C SER A 292 2.99 0.22 3.06
N VAL A 293 2.30 1.15 3.72
CA VAL A 293 1.75 0.94 5.06
C VAL A 293 0.33 1.49 5.13
N LEU A 294 -0.60 0.65 5.57
CA LEU A 294 -1.93 1.08 5.99
C LEU A 294 -1.86 1.51 7.46
N VAL A 295 -2.33 2.71 7.75
CA VAL A 295 -2.47 3.25 9.09
C VAL A 295 -3.95 3.45 9.38
N ALA A 296 -4.49 2.65 10.30
CA ALA A 296 -5.88 2.75 10.73
C ALA A 296 -6.08 3.88 11.75
N PRO A 297 -7.33 4.36 11.96
CA PRO A 297 -7.62 5.48 12.88
C PRO A 297 -7.21 5.23 14.34
N ASP A 298 -7.18 3.97 14.76
CA ASP A 298 -6.79 3.55 16.12
C ASP A 298 -5.27 3.35 16.28
N GLY A 299 -4.48 3.63 15.23
CA GLY A 299 -3.03 3.45 15.22
C GLY A 299 -2.56 2.04 14.84
N THR A 300 -3.48 1.13 14.54
CA THR A 300 -3.17 -0.18 13.97
C THR A 300 -2.51 -0.02 12.59
N THR A 301 -1.48 -0.81 12.31
CA THR A 301 -0.74 -0.73 11.05
C THR A 301 -0.66 -2.08 10.34
N GLU A 302 -0.71 -2.03 9.02
CA GLU A 302 -0.45 -3.20 8.16
C GLU A 302 0.56 -2.79 7.09
N TYR A 303 1.69 -3.51 7.05
CA TYR A 303 2.80 -3.29 6.13
C TYR A 303 2.74 -4.29 4.98
N GLU A 304 2.85 -3.82 3.75
CA GLU A 304 2.84 -4.67 2.55
C GLU A 304 3.83 -4.17 1.50
N ALA A 305 4.17 -5.02 0.53
CA ALA A 305 4.80 -4.59 -0.70
C ALA A 305 3.74 -4.00 -1.64
N ALA A 306 4.04 -2.88 -2.30
CA ALA A 306 3.09 -2.21 -3.19
C ALA A 306 2.86 -2.96 -4.53
N HIS A 307 3.70 -3.95 -4.87
CA HIS A 307 3.62 -4.72 -6.12
C HIS A 307 2.76 -5.98 -5.98
N GLY A 308 2.40 -6.58 -7.12
CA GLY A 308 1.64 -7.84 -7.18
C GLY A 308 2.52 -9.09 -6.98
N THR A 309 1.96 -10.27 -7.28
CA THR A 309 2.52 -11.60 -6.98
C THR A 309 3.66 -12.05 -7.89
N VAL A 310 4.02 -11.26 -8.92
CA VAL A 310 5.11 -11.51 -9.89
C VAL A 310 4.96 -12.87 -10.61
N THR A 311 3.79 -13.10 -11.19
CA THR A 311 3.36 -14.34 -11.85
C THR A 311 4.35 -14.90 -12.86
N ARG A 312 4.92 -14.04 -13.74
CA ARG A 312 5.86 -14.52 -14.78
C ARG A 312 7.12 -15.14 -14.19
N HIS A 313 7.65 -14.61 -13.09
CA HIS A 313 8.80 -15.18 -12.41
C HIS A 313 8.42 -16.47 -11.68
N TYR A 314 7.19 -16.56 -11.17
CA TYR A 314 6.71 -17.78 -10.53
C TYR A 314 6.64 -18.95 -11.51
N TYR A 315 6.13 -18.76 -12.73
CA TYR A 315 6.12 -19.83 -13.73
C TYR A 315 7.51 -20.29 -14.13
N ARG A 316 8.49 -19.39 -14.21
CA ARG A 316 9.90 -19.76 -14.44
C ARG A 316 10.48 -20.54 -13.26
N TYR A 317 10.17 -20.10 -12.05
CA TYR A 317 10.58 -20.80 -10.83
C TYR A 317 10.02 -22.23 -10.78
N LEU A 318 8.77 -22.46 -11.15
CA LEU A 318 8.17 -23.80 -11.25
C LEU A 318 8.87 -24.71 -12.30
N GLN A 319 9.52 -24.11 -13.29
CA GLN A 319 10.35 -24.83 -14.28
C GLN A 319 11.78 -25.11 -13.78
N GLY A 320 12.09 -24.76 -12.53
CA GLY A 320 13.41 -24.94 -11.93
C GLY A 320 14.41 -23.83 -12.29
N GLU A 321 13.97 -22.72 -12.90
CA GLU A 321 14.85 -21.60 -13.21
C GLU A 321 15.10 -20.73 -11.96
N LYS A 322 16.35 -20.28 -11.81
CA LYS A 322 16.68 -19.24 -10.85
C LYS A 322 16.18 -17.88 -11.35
N THR A 323 15.43 -17.18 -10.53
CA THR A 323 14.85 -15.87 -10.87
C THR A 323 15.63 -14.73 -10.22
N SER A 324 15.59 -13.57 -10.86
CA SER A 324 16.11 -12.31 -10.33
C SER A 324 14.92 -11.39 -10.01
N THR A 325 14.16 -11.75 -8.97
CA THR A 325 13.01 -11.01 -8.48
C THR A 325 13.45 -10.12 -7.34
N ASN A 326 13.13 -8.84 -7.42
CA ASN A 326 13.53 -7.86 -6.41
C ASN A 326 12.73 -8.04 -5.10
N PRO A 327 13.39 -8.34 -3.96
CA PRO A 327 12.72 -8.55 -2.69
C PRO A 327 12.62 -7.28 -1.82
N MET A 328 13.12 -6.14 -2.27
CA MET A 328 13.31 -4.95 -1.41
C MET A 328 12.02 -4.47 -0.75
N ALA A 329 10.93 -4.30 -1.51
CA ALA A 329 9.65 -3.87 -0.93
C ALA A 329 9.13 -4.87 0.13
N THR A 330 9.34 -6.17 -0.08
CA THR A 330 8.95 -7.20 0.88
C THR A 330 9.83 -7.18 2.12
N ILE A 331 11.15 -6.98 1.97
CA ILE A 331 12.07 -6.79 3.11
C ILE A 331 11.63 -5.58 3.94
N PHE A 332 11.33 -4.45 3.28
CA PHE A 332 10.90 -3.23 3.97
C PHE A 332 9.50 -3.35 4.61
N ALA A 333 8.61 -4.17 4.06
CA ALA A 333 7.36 -4.51 4.74
C ALA A 333 7.63 -5.25 6.06
N TRP A 334 8.51 -6.25 6.05
CA TRP A 334 8.92 -6.97 7.26
C TRP A 334 9.61 -6.06 8.28
N THR A 335 10.57 -5.26 7.86
CA THR A 335 11.29 -4.36 8.78
C THR A 335 10.38 -3.30 9.38
N GLY A 336 9.45 -2.76 8.59
CA GLY A 336 8.42 -1.84 9.08
C GLY A 336 7.56 -2.46 10.17
N ALA A 337 7.08 -3.69 9.96
CA ALA A 337 6.27 -4.42 10.94
C ALA A 337 7.06 -4.78 12.20
N LEU A 338 8.31 -5.25 12.06
CA LEU A 338 9.19 -5.57 13.19
C LEU A 338 9.53 -4.32 14.01
N ARG A 339 9.86 -3.20 13.36
CA ARG A 339 10.11 -1.92 14.03
C ARG A 339 8.87 -1.45 14.80
N LYS A 340 7.70 -1.50 14.19
CA LYS A 340 6.44 -1.13 14.85
C LYS A 340 6.14 -2.05 16.02
N ARG A 341 6.33 -3.37 15.89
CA ARG A 341 6.19 -4.32 17.00
C ARG A 341 7.16 -4.04 18.11
N GLY A 342 8.42 -3.76 17.78
CA GLY A 342 9.45 -3.35 18.75
C GLY A 342 9.05 -2.10 19.54
N GLN A 343 8.52 -1.10 18.86
CA GLN A 343 8.01 0.14 19.49
C GLN A 343 6.84 -0.14 20.44
N LEU A 344 5.86 -0.93 20.00
CA LEU A 344 4.68 -1.26 20.81
C LEU A 344 5.04 -2.09 22.07
N ASP A 345 6.04 -2.94 21.98
CA ASP A 345 6.46 -3.83 23.08
C ASP A 345 7.61 -3.26 23.93
N GLY A 346 8.14 -2.09 23.58
CA GLY A 346 9.34 -1.52 24.21
C GLY A 346 10.59 -2.37 24.00
N LEU A 347 10.72 -3.04 22.85
CA LEU A 347 11.88 -3.87 22.46
C LEU A 347 12.78 -3.08 21.50
N ALA A 348 13.68 -2.28 22.06
CA ALA A 348 14.61 -1.45 21.29
C ALA A 348 15.48 -2.28 20.33
N ASP A 349 15.93 -3.47 20.74
CA ASP A 349 16.77 -4.35 19.93
C ASP A 349 16.05 -4.85 18.68
N LEU A 350 14.72 -5.07 18.75
CA LEU A 350 13.93 -5.48 17.58
C LEU A 350 13.78 -4.33 16.57
N ALA A 351 13.60 -3.11 17.05
CA ALA A 351 13.58 -1.93 16.18
C ALA A 351 14.96 -1.66 15.56
N ALA A 352 16.04 -1.75 16.34
CA ALA A 352 17.40 -1.60 15.84
C ALA A 352 17.79 -2.69 14.82
N PHE A 353 17.32 -3.92 14.99
CA PHE A 353 17.50 -4.99 14.01
C PHE A 353 16.82 -4.64 12.67
N ALA A 354 15.59 -4.13 12.71
CA ALA A 354 14.90 -3.71 11.52
C ALA A 354 15.68 -2.61 10.76
N ASP A 355 16.23 -1.63 11.48
CA ASP A 355 17.06 -0.57 10.90
C ASP A 355 18.37 -1.14 10.31
N LYS A 356 19.02 -2.09 11.02
CA LYS A 356 20.24 -2.78 10.53
C LYS A 356 19.94 -3.56 9.24
N LEU A 357 18.82 -4.26 9.16
CA LEU A 357 18.44 -5.02 7.96
C LEU A 357 18.16 -4.10 6.76
N GLU A 358 17.48 -2.98 6.96
CA GLU A 358 17.28 -1.98 5.90
C GLU A 358 18.62 -1.41 5.41
N ALA A 359 19.50 -1.01 6.34
CA ALA A 359 20.82 -0.51 5.99
C ALA A 359 21.65 -1.54 5.22
N ALA A 360 21.71 -2.80 5.68
CA ALA A 360 22.40 -3.88 4.99
C ALA A 360 21.87 -4.12 3.57
N SER A 361 20.55 -4.03 3.40
CA SER A 361 19.90 -4.19 2.09
C SER A 361 20.29 -3.06 1.12
N LEU A 362 20.23 -1.82 1.56
CA LEU A 362 20.62 -0.65 0.77
C LEU A 362 22.11 -0.65 0.44
N ASP A 363 22.96 -1.00 1.40
CA ASP A 363 24.43 -1.06 1.22
C ASP A 363 24.84 -2.20 0.27
N THR A 364 24.04 -3.27 0.21
CA THR A 364 24.24 -4.33 -0.78
C THR A 364 24.05 -3.80 -2.20
N ILE A 365 23.00 -3.02 -2.42
CA ILE A 365 22.75 -2.39 -3.73
C ILE A 365 23.82 -1.33 -4.04
N ARG A 366 24.20 -0.48 -3.06
CA ARG A 366 25.28 0.51 -3.22
C ARG A 366 26.63 -0.11 -3.58
N ALA A 367 26.88 -1.32 -3.11
CA ALA A 367 28.07 -2.11 -3.45
C ALA A 367 27.98 -2.77 -4.85
N GLY A 368 26.94 -2.52 -5.62
CA GLY A 368 26.78 -3.05 -6.98
C GLY A 368 26.18 -4.48 -7.05
N VAL A 369 25.70 -5.04 -5.94
CA VAL A 369 24.99 -6.32 -5.92
C VAL A 369 23.49 -6.06 -5.89
N MET A 370 22.81 -6.40 -6.99
CA MET A 370 21.38 -6.09 -7.14
C MET A 370 20.68 -7.04 -8.12
N THR A 371 19.36 -7.02 -8.11
CA THR A 371 18.53 -7.78 -9.07
C THR A 371 18.50 -7.12 -10.44
N LYS A 372 18.07 -7.87 -11.44
CA LYS A 372 18.11 -7.47 -12.85
C LYS A 372 17.33 -6.20 -13.17
N ASP A 373 16.19 -6.00 -12.51
CA ASP A 373 15.37 -4.80 -12.67
C ASP A 373 16.11 -3.54 -12.23
N LEU A 374 16.80 -3.59 -11.08
CA LEU A 374 17.58 -2.47 -10.56
C LEU A 374 18.86 -2.23 -11.36
N ALA A 375 19.54 -3.31 -11.79
CA ALA A 375 20.74 -3.19 -12.57
C ALA A 375 20.52 -2.42 -13.89
N GLY A 376 19.31 -2.54 -14.47
CA GLY A 376 18.92 -1.79 -15.68
C GLY A 376 18.58 -0.32 -15.43
N LEU A 377 18.48 0.13 -14.16
CA LEU A 377 18.11 1.49 -13.80
C LEU A 377 19.30 2.34 -13.31
N VAL A 378 20.48 1.73 -13.13
CA VAL A 378 21.68 2.43 -12.67
C VAL A 378 22.18 3.39 -13.73
N ASP A 379 22.47 4.64 -13.33
CA ASP A 379 23.16 5.61 -14.20
C ASP A 379 24.63 5.23 -14.36
N GLY A 380 25.04 4.86 -15.58
CA GLY A 380 26.39 4.42 -15.91
C GLY A 380 26.46 2.94 -16.35
N PRO A 381 27.66 2.32 -16.28
CA PRO A 381 27.78 0.90 -16.61
C PRO A 381 26.92 0.04 -15.71
N ALA A 382 26.02 -0.74 -16.29
CA ALA A 382 25.11 -1.60 -15.53
C ALA A 382 25.94 -2.65 -14.73
N PRO A 383 25.70 -2.78 -13.40
CA PRO A 383 26.33 -3.82 -12.61
C PRO A 383 25.87 -5.21 -13.04
N LYS A 384 26.60 -6.24 -12.65
CA LYS A 384 26.19 -7.62 -12.89
C LYS A 384 24.96 -7.95 -12.03
N ALA A 385 23.84 -8.23 -12.69
CA ALA A 385 22.64 -8.67 -11.99
C ALA A 385 22.85 -10.05 -11.35
N VAL A 386 22.30 -10.24 -10.16
CA VAL A 386 22.34 -11.48 -9.40
C VAL A 386 20.93 -12.10 -9.27
N THR A 387 20.86 -13.37 -8.86
CA THR A 387 19.58 -14.02 -8.53
C THR A 387 19.01 -13.47 -7.21
N SER A 388 17.73 -13.72 -6.94
CA SER A 388 17.11 -13.36 -5.66
C SER A 388 17.83 -14.02 -4.48
N GLU A 389 18.21 -15.29 -4.61
CA GLU A 389 18.98 -16.03 -3.60
C GLU A 389 20.32 -15.37 -3.30
N ASP A 390 21.12 -15.12 -4.35
CA ASP A 390 22.44 -14.50 -4.21
C ASP A 390 22.35 -13.10 -3.59
N PHE A 391 21.27 -12.35 -3.92
CA PHE A 391 21.02 -11.05 -3.35
C PHE A 391 20.71 -11.14 -1.83
N LEU A 392 19.86 -12.07 -1.41
CA LEU A 392 19.54 -12.31 0.00
C LEU A 392 20.76 -12.79 0.77
N HIS A 393 21.59 -13.69 0.21
CA HIS A 393 22.85 -14.13 0.83
C HIS A 393 23.84 -12.97 1.00
N ALA A 394 23.92 -12.05 0.03
CA ALA A 394 24.78 -10.87 0.14
C ALA A 394 24.31 -9.91 1.25
N ILE A 395 23.00 -9.76 1.44
CA ILE A 395 22.43 -8.98 2.57
C ILE A 395 22.75 -9.66 3.89
N ARG A 396 22.56 -10.99 3.98
CA ARG A 396 22.87 -11.77 5.18
C ARG A 396 24.33 -11.63 5.60
N ALA A 397 25.24 -11.75 4.65
CA ALA A 397 26.67 -11.59 4.93
C ALA A 397 27.00 -10.23 5.57
N ARG A 398 26.27 -9.16 5.19
CA ARG A 398 26.42 -7.83 5.81
C ARG A 398 25.78 -7.73 7.18
N LEU A 399 24.74 -8.50 7.46
CA LEU A 399 24.12 -8.56 8.80
C LEU A 399 25.01 -9.28 9.80
N GLU A 400 25.80 -10.25 9.34
CA GLU A 400 26.72 -11.05 10.18
C GLU A 400 28.08 -10.37 10.39
N ALA A 401 28.43 -9.39 9.55
CA ALA A 401 29.64 -8.58 9.69
C ALA A 401 29.50 -7.50 10.77
#